data_f04085247337bf02ac3fa0421c40b6f7
#
_entry.id   f04085247337bf02ac3fa0421c40b6f7
#
_cell.length_a   1.000
_cell.length_b   1.000
_cell.length_c   1.000
_cell.angle_alpha   90.00
_cell.angle_beta   90.00
_cell.angle_gamma   90.00
#
_symmetry.space_group_name_H-M   'P 1'
#
loop_
_entity.id
_entity.type
_entity.pdbx_description
1 polymer ?
#
loop_
_entity_poly.entity_id
_entity_poly.type
_entity_poly.pdbx_seq_one_letter_code
_entity_poly.pdbx_strand_id
1 'polypeptide(L)'
;MKTSVASVTFRRKSVCEVAELARRAGLDAIEWGGDIHVPPGNAQAARAALHCTRENGLTVSAYGSYYRAGAEEDFGPVLETALSLGCRVIRVWAGRQGSALCTQEERRAVTACLARAAERAAQAGCVV
;
A
#
# COMPACT_ATOMS: atom_id res chain seq x y z
N MET A 1 -2.11 3.21 21.74
CA MET A 1 -1.36 2.70 20.56
C MET A 1 -2.35 1.96 19.66
N LYS A 2 -2.34 2.19 18.36
CA LYS A 2 -3.19 1.44 17.42
C LYS A 2 -2.41 0.28 16.81
N THR A 3 -3.09 -0.84 16.60
CA THR A 3 -2.51 -2.07 16.06
C THR A 3 -3.07 -2.36 14.67
N SER A 4 -2.24 -2.90 13.78
CA SER A 4 -2.63 -3.22 12.40
C SER A 4 -2.03 -4.54 11.93
N VAL A 5 -2.69 -5.20 10.99
CA VAL A 5 -2.17 -6.37 10.30
C VAL A 5 -2.00 -6.08 8.81
N ALA A 6 -0.91 -6.56 8.22
CA ALA A 6 -0.75 -6.55 6.77
C ALA A 6 -1.53 -7.72 6.14
N SER A 7 -2.39 -7.42 5.18
CA SER A 7 -3.28 -8.41 4.55
C SER A 7 -2.53 -9.55 3.85
N VAL A 8 -1.30 -9.32 3.44
CA VAL A 8 -0.40 -10.34 2.86
C VAL A 8 -0.14 -11.52 3.78
N THR A 9 -0.35 -11.39 5.09
CA THR A 9 -0.32 -12.48 6.05
C THR A 9 -1.36 -13.56 5.72
N PHE A 10 -2.45 -13.17 5.09
CA PHE A 10 -3.60 -14.03 4.78
C PHE A 10 -3.87 -14.12 3.28
N ARG A 11 -2.86 -14.43 2.47
CA ARG A 11 -2.92 -14.44 0.99
C ARG A 11 -4.03 -15.30 0.38
N ARG A 12 -4.52 -16.31 1.12
CA ARG A 12 -5.57 -17.25 0.67
C ARG A 12 -6.98 -16.85 1.12
N LYS A 13 -7.10 -15.74 1.85
CA LYS A 13 -8.37 -15.24 2.36
C LYS A 13 -8.90 -14.11 1.48
N SER A 14 -10.22 -14.01 1.38
CA SER A 14 -10.86 -12.85 0.75
C SER A 14 -10.69 -11.58 1.62
N VAL A 15 -10.94 -10.42 1.04
CA VAL A 15 -10.85 -9.14 1.76
C VAL A 15 -11.79 -9.10 2.97
N CYS A 16 -12.99 -9.66 2.86
CA CYS A 16 -13.95 -9.69 3.97
C CYS A 16 -13.52 -10.67 5.06
N GLU A 17 -12.97 -11.85 4.72
CA GLU A 17 -12.41 -12.77 5.70
C GLU A 17 -11.24 -12.18 6.47
N VAL A 18 -10.35 -11.42 5.77
CA VAL A 18 -9.24 -10.72 6.42
C VAL A 18 -9.75 -9.67 7.40
N ALA A 19 -10.75 -8.88 7.00
CA ALA A 19 -11.34 -7.85 7.86
C ALA A 19 -12.02 -8.48 9.10
N GLU A 20 -12.75 -9.56 8.92
CA GLU A 20 -13.37 -10.28 10.04
C GLU A 20 -12.33 -10.84 11.02
N LEU A 21 -11.26 -11.46 10.50
CA LEU A 21 -10.17 -11.99 11.35
C LEU A 21 -9.47 -10.87 12.14
N ALA A 22 -9.18 -9.74 11.49
CA ALA A 22 -8.58 -8.58 12.14
C ALA A 22 -9.48 -8.04 13.27
N ARG A 23 -10.79 -7.91 13.02
CA ARG A 23 -11.77 -7.51 14.05
C ARG A 23 -11.80 -8.51 15.22
N ARG A 24 -11.87 -9.81 14.93
CA ARG A 24 -11.90 -10.86 15.96
C ARG A 24 -10.63 -10.90 16.82
N ALA A 25 -9.49 -10.53 16.22
CA ALA A 25 -8.21 -10.41 16.91
C ALA A 25 -8.08 -9.10 17.73
N GLY A 26 -9.07 -8.21 17.71
CA GLY A 26 -9.05 -6.95 18.44
C GLY A 26 -8.09 -5.92 17.84
N LEU A 27 -7.80 -6.01 16.54
CA LEU A 27 -6.96 -5.03 15.85
C LEU A 27 -7.77 -3.78 15.46
N ASP A 28 -7.06 -2.66 15.25
CA ASP A 28 -7.66 -1.37 14.92
C ASP A 28 -7.70 -1.10 13.40
N ALA A 29 -6.79 -1.72 12.64
CA ALA A 29 -6.58 -1.36 11.25
C ALA A 29 -6.04 -2.52 10.40
N ILE A 30 -6.06 -2.31 9.07
CA ILE A 30 -5.47 -3.22 8.07
C ILE A 30 -4.58 -2.40 7.12
N GLU A 31 -3.37 -2.89 6.86
CA GLU A 31 -2.57 -2.52 5.69
C GLU A 31 -2.97 -3.44 4.54
N TRP A 32 -3.54 -2.89 3.47
CA TRP A 32 -3.92 -3.68 2.30
C TRP A 32 -2.75 -3.84 1.32
N GLY A 33 -2.47 -5.10 0.94
CA GLY A 33 -1.39 -5.44 0.02
C GLY A 33 -1.82 -5.37 -1.45
N GLY A 34 -0.97 -4.76 -2.26
CA GLY A 34 -1.15 -4.59 -3.70
C GLY A 34 -0.80 -5.80 -4.55
N ASP A 35 -0.36 -6.88 -3.94
CA ASP A 35 0.04 -8.10 -4.66
C ASP A 35 -1.14 -9.03 -4.97
N ILE A 36 -2.08 -9.21 -4.05
CA ILE A 36 -3.22 -10.12 -4.21
C ILE A 36 -4.55 -9.41 -3.95
N HIS A 37 -4.70 -8.78 -2.77
CA HIS A 37 -6.00 -8.29 -2.31
C HIS A 37 -6.46 -7.04 -3.04
N VAL A 38 -5.55 -6.09 -3.29
CA VAL A 38 -5.87 -4.78 -3.89
C VAL A 38 -4.82 -4.41 -4.93
N PRO A 39 -4.80 -5.06 -6.11
CA PRO A 39 -3.84 -4.74 -7.16
C PRO A 39 -3.92 -3.27 -7.60
N PRO A 40 -2.77 -2.60 -7.90
CA PRO A 40 -2.75 -1.24 -8.41
C PRO A 40 -3.64 -1.06 -9.64
N GLY A 41 -4.43 0.03 -9.67
CA GLY A 41 -5.37 0.31 -10.76
C GLY A 41 -6.71 -0.44 -10.65
N ASN A 42 -6.88 -1.36 -9.69
CA ASN A 42 -8.15 -2.05 -9.48
C ASN A 42 -9.04 -1.31 -8.46
N ALA A 43 -9.74 -0.29 -8.93
CA ALA A 43 -10.64 0.51 -8.09
C ALA A 43 -11.80 -0.31 -7.48
N GLN A 44 -12.24 -1.38 -8.13
CA GLN A 44 -13.29 -2.26 -7.59
C GLN A 44 -12.77 -3.03 -6.37
N ALA A 45 -11.58 -3.63 -6.47
CA ALA A 45 -10.94 -4.31 -5.34
C ALA A 45 -10.66 -3.35 -4.18
N ALA A 46 -10.20 -2.14 -4.47
CA ALA A 46 -9.97 -1.11 -3.46
C ALA A 46 -11.25 -0.74 -2.70
N ARG A 47 -12.35 -0.49 -3.43
CA ARG A 47 -13.64 -0.18 -2.80
C ARG A 47 -14.19 -1.36 -1.99
N ALA A 48 -14.06 -2.60 -2.47
CA ALA A 48 -14.48 -3.79 -1.73
C ALA A 48 -13.69 -3.94 -0.43
N ALA A 49 -12.37 -3.77 -0.48
CA ALA A 49 -11.52 -3.82 0.71
C ALA A 49 -11.87 -2.71 1.73
N LEU A 50 -12.09 -1.49 1.26
CA LEU A 50 -12.54 -0.38 2.11
C LEU A 50 -13.89 -0.67 2.76
N HIS A 51 -14.85 -1.17 2.00
CA HIS A 51 -16.17 -1.53 2.50
C HIS A 51 -16.07 -2.60 3.60
N CYS A 52 -15.43 -3.74 3.34
CA CYS A 52 -15.26 -4.81 4.35
C CYS A 52 -14.50 -4.31 5.59
N THR A 53 -13.51 -3.42 5.42
CA THR A 53 -12.79 -2.80 6.55
C THR A 53 -13.74 -2.00 7.43
N ARG A 54 -14.55 -1.12 6.85
CA ARG A 54 -15.49 -0.25 7.57
C ARG A 54 -16.62 -1.02 8.25
N GLU A 55 -17.21 -2.01 7.56
CA GLU A 55 -18.25 -2.87 8.12
C GLU A 55 -17.78 -3.64 9.36
N ASN A 56 -16.48 -3.88 9.47
CA ASN A 56 -15.89 -4.50 10.65
C ASN A 56 -15.40 -3.49 11.70
N GLY A 57 -15.69 -2.18 11.56
CA GLY A 57 -15.29 -1.15 12.50
C GLY A 57 -13.80 -0.83 12.48
N LEU A 58 -13.07 -1.24 11.43
CA LEU A 58 -11.63 -1.05 11.28
C LEU A 58 -11.32 0.15 10.38
N THR A 59 -10.05 0.58 10.39
CA THR A 59 -9.54 1.61 9.49
C THR A 59 -8.49 1.03 8.54
N VAL A 60 -8.24 1.69 7.40
CA VAL A 60 -7.10 1.37 6.53
C VAL A 60 -5.89 2.14 7.06
N SER A 61 -4.84 1.43 7.48
CA SER A 61 -3.63 2.04 8.01
C SER A 61 -2.65 2.47 6.93
N ALA A 62 -2.51 1.66 5.89
CA ALA A 62 -1.61 1.92 4.77
C ALA A 62 -2.01 1.09 3.53
N TYR A 63 -1.50 1.48 2.39
CA TYR A 63 -1.48 0.68 1.16
C TYR A 63 -0.07 0.16 0.88
N GLY A 64 0.13 -1.15 1.01
CA GLY A 64 1.37 -1.84 0.67
C GLY A 64 1.45 -2.12 -0.83
N SER A 65 1.85 -1.14 -1.62
CA SER A 65 1.62 -1.10 -3.07
C SER A 65 2.50 -2.04 -3.89
N TYR A 66 3.61 -2.51 -3.37
CA TYR A 66 4.66 -3.22 -4.12
C TYR A 66 5.33 -2.41 -5.23
N TYR A 67 5.03 -1.13 -5.38
CA TYR A 67 5.75 -0.21 -6.27
C TYR A 67 7.24 -0.18 -5.93
N ARG A 68 8.09 -0.24 -6.96
CA ARG A 68 9.55 -0.25 -6.82
C ARG A 68 10.13 1.02 -7.42
N ALA A 69 10.61 1.90 -6.58
CA ALA A 69 11.30 3.12 -7.04
C ALA A 69 12.59 2.78 -7.79
N GLY A 70 12.86 3.49 -8.88
CA GLY A 70 14.01 3.22 -9.75
C GLY A 70 13.75 2.12 -10.80
N ALA A 71 12.58 1.46 -10.78
CA ALA A 71 12.07 0.67 -11.90
C ALA A 71 11.22 1.57 -12.83
N GLU A 72 11.04 1.14 -14.07
CA GLU A 72 10.14 1.83 -15.01
C GLU A 72 8.67 1.47 -14.72
N GLU A 73 8.20 1.87 -13.54
CA GLU A 73 6.82 1.63 -13.09
C GLU A 73 6.09 2.97 -12.94
N ASP A 74 4.84 3.04 -13.41
CA ASP A 74 4.01 4.23 -13.19
C ASP A 74 3.42 4.23 -11.77
N PHE A 75 3.62 5.33 -11.06
CA PHE A 75 3.07 5.54 -9.72
C PHE A 75 1.59 5.96 -9.73
N GLY A 76 1.04 6.36 -10.88
CA GLY A 76 -0.35 6.81 -11.02
C GLY A 76 -1.36 5.80 -10.49
N PRO A 77 -1.38 4.56 -11.00
CA PRO A 77 -2.31 3.52 -10.54
C PRO A 77 -2.19 3.21 -9.04
N VAL A 78 -0.98 3.33 -8.47
CA VAL A 78 -0.73 3.15 -7.03
C VAL A 78 -1.42 4.24 -6.22
N LEU A 79 -1.25 5.50 -6.62
CA LEU A 79 -1.87 6.65 -5.97
C LEU A 79 -3.39 6.60 -6.04
N GLU A 80 -3.95 6.32 -7.22
CA GLU A 80 -5.41 6.18 -7.44
C GLU A 80 -6.00 5.07 -6.54
N THR A 81 -5.29 3.96 -6.41
CA THR A 81 -5.72 2.85 -5.55
C THR A 81 -5.70 3.24 -4.07
N ALA A 82 -4.66 3.94 -3.60
CA ALA A 82 -4.58 4.45 -2.24
C ALA A 82 -5.73 5.42 -1.93
N LEU A 83 -6.05 6.32 -2.86
CA LEU A 83 -7.19 7.23 -2.72
C LEU A 83 -8.53 6.49 -2.68
N SER A 84 -8.70 5.46 -3.52
CA SER A 84 -9.90 4.61 -3.53
C SER A 84 -10.05 3.78 -2.25
N LEU A 85 -8.95 3.40 -1.60
CA LEU A 85 -8.91 2.79 -0.28
C LEU A 85 -9.18 3.77 0.86
N GLY A 86 -9.18 5.08 0.58
CA GLY A 86 -9.32 6.11 1.59
C GLY A 86 -8.13 6.17 2.57
N CYS A 87 -6.95 5.69 2.18
CA CYS A 87 -5.75 5.74 3.00
C CYS A 87 -4.80 6.85 2.56
N ARG A 88 -3.94 7.29 3.49
CA ARG A 88 -2.98 8.38 3.25
C ARG A 88 -1.53 7.94 3.29
N VAL A 89 -1.28 6.70 3.65
CA VAL A 89 0.09 6.15 3.74
C VAL A 89 0.28 5.10 2.65
N ILE A 90 1.27 5.29 1.81
CA ILE A 90 1.60 4.39 0.71
C ILE A 90 2.98 3.82 0.97
N ARG A 91 3.07 2.52 1.23
CA ARG A 91 4.36 1.85 1.37
C ARG A 91 4.88 1.42 0.00
N VAL A 92 6.12 1.76 -0.27
CA VAL A 92 6.84 1.45 -1.52
C VAL A 92 8.16 0.75 -1.23
N TRP A 93 8.79 0.20 -2.26
CA TRP A 93 10.12 -0.39 -2.18
C TRP A 93 11.17 0.58 -2.73
N ALA A 94 12.26 0.76 -1.98
CA ALA A 94 13.40 1.57 -2.38
C ALA A 94 14.36 0.79 -3.30
N GLY A 95 13.89 0.45 -4.50
CA GLY A 95 14.65 -0.28 -5.48
C GLY A 95 14.49 -1.81 -5.40
N ARG A 96 15.33 -2.52 -6.15
CA ARG A 96 15.29 -3.99 -6.29
C ARG A 96 16.39 -4.70 -5.53
N GLN A 97 17.48 -4.00 -5.21
CA GLN A 97 18.65 -4.56 -4.55
C GLN A 97 18.83 -3.98 -3.16
N GLY A 98 19.48 -4.76 -2.29
CA GLY A 98 19.93 -4.26 -1.00
C GLY A 98 20.99 -3.16 -1.16
N SER A 99 21.05 -2.23 -0.22
CA SER A 99 21.91 -1.04 -0.33
C SER A 99 23.40 -1.35 -0.51
N ALA A 100 23.88 -2.49 0.00
CA ALA A 100 25.28 -2.92 -0.15
C ALA A 100 25.64 -3.29 -1.59
N LEU A 101 24.66 -3.69 -2.42
CA LEU A 101 24.85 -4.12 -3.80
C LEU A 101 24.49 -3.02 -4.81
N CYS A 102 23.88 -1.93 -4.37
CA CYS A 102 23.49 -0.81 -5.24
C CYS A 102 24.69 0.04 -5.63
N THR A 103 24.83 0.34 -6.91
CA THR A 103 25.74 1.37 -7.41
C THR A 103 25.29 2.75 -6.98
N GLN A 104 26.17 3.74 -7.07
CA GLN A 104 25.83 5.13 -6.78
C GLN A 104 24.79 5.69 -7.78
N GLU A 105 24.85 5.27 -9.04
CA GLU A 105 23.90 5.65 -10.07
C GLU A 105 22.50 5.10 -9.78
N GLU A 106 22.39 3.82 -9.44
CA GLU A 106 21.11 3.21 -9.02
C GLU A 106 20.52 3.89 -7.80
N ARG A 107 21.35 4.24 -6.79
CA ARG A 107 20.87 5.00 -5.61
C ARG A 107 20.31 6.37 -6.00
N ARG A 108 20.98 7.09 -6.90
CA ARG A 108 20.51 8.40 -7.41
C ARG A 108 19.18 8.25 -8.15
N ALA A 109 19.05 7.22 -8.99
CA ALA A 109 17.81 6.92 -9.72
C ALA A 109 16.65 6.60 -8.76
N VAL A 110 16.89 5.75 -7.75
CA VAL A 110 15.91 5.42 -6.71
C VAL A 110 15.49 6.67 -5.93
N THR A 111 16.45 7.49 -5.50
CA THR A 111 16.17 8.73 -4.75
C THR A 111 15.34 9.71 -5.58
N ALA A 112 15.70 9.93 -6.83
CA ALA A 112 14.95 10.82 -7.73
C ALA A 112 13.53 10.31 -8.00
N CYS A 113 13.38 8.98 -8.14
CA CYS A 113 12.07 8.35 -8.32
C CYS A 113 11.19 8.49 -7.07
N LEU A 114 11.74 8.25 -5.88
CA LEU A 114 11.03 8.44 -4.61
C LEU A 114 10.61 9.89 -4.39
N ALA A 115 11.48 10.85 -4.71
CA ALA A 115 11.16 12.28 -4.61
C ALA A 115 9.94 12.64 -5.46
N ARG A 116 9.91 12.20 -6.73
CA ARG A 116 8.75 12.42 -7.62
C ARG A 116 7.47 11.73 -7.11
N ALA A 117 7.59 10.50 -6.61
CA ALA A 117 6.44 9.77 -6.05
C ALA A 117 5.90 10.49 -4.80
N ALA A 118 6.78 10.93 -3.91
CA ALA A 118 6.42 11.67 -2.69
C ALA A 118 5.76 13.02 -3.01
N GLU A 119 6.26 13.77 -4.00
CA GLU A 119 5.66 15.02 -4.45
C GLU A 119 4.24 14.81 -5.00
N ARG A 120 4.05 13.81 -5.89
CA ARG A 120 2.71 13.45 -6.40
C ARG A 120 1.77 13.00 -5.29
N ALA A 121 2.26 12.19 -4.35
CA ALA A 121 1.47 11.75 -3.20
C ALA A 121 1.06 12.94 -2.32
N ALA A 122 1.98 13.86 -2.02
CA ALA A 122 1.72 15.03 -1.19
C ALA A 122 0.65 15.95 -1.82
N GLN A 123 0.66 16.15 -3.14
CA GLN A 123 -0.38 16.91 -3.85
C GLN A 123 -1.77 16.31 -3.69
N ALA A 124 -1.88 15.00 -3.46
CA ALA A 124 -3.12 14.27 -3.20
C ALA A 124 -3.42 14.06 -1.71
N GLY A 125 -2.63 14.65 -0.81
CA GLY A 125 -2.78 14.51 0.64
C GLY A 125 -2.32 13.16 1.19
N CYS A 126 -1.45 12.45 0.45
CA CYS A 126 -0.83 11.19 0.83
C CYS A 126 0.65 11.36 1.16
N VAL A 127 1.22 10.37 1.84
CA VAL A 127 2.66 10.25 2.11
C VAL A 127 3.18 8.90 1.61
N VAL A 128 4.44 8.88 1.21
CA VAL A 128 5.18 7.69 0.77
C VAL A 128 6.26 7.36 1.79
#